data_77986345f9eaa71501355ba7d6ea2ea2
#
_entry.id   77986345f9eaa71501355ba7d6ea2ea2
#
_cell.length_a   1.000
_cell.length_b   1.000
_cell.length_c   1.000
_cell.angle_alpha   90.00
_cell.angle_beta   90.00
_cell.angle_gamma   90.00
#
_symmetry.space_group_name_H-M   'P 1'
#
loop_
_entity.id
_entity.type
_entity.pdbx_description
1 polymer ?
#
loop_
_entity_poly.entity_id
_entity_poly.type
_entity_poly.pdbx_seq_one_letter_code
_entity_poly.pdbx_strand_id
1 'polypeptide(L)'
;MTKLSAETNTLVAVYDVKNCGPRHRFVANGKVVHNSGGLNQQNMPRIPRDKDGNIIHKPTNALRLALRAPKGKKVVVVDLSGIELRVNHFLWRAESSTELFIEDPEKADLYKDFASKLYGVPVADVTKPQRQIGKIAHLGLGFGAGAKTFVTIAKTMGGVDVSEDEAAKVVRQWRNEYRAINNGWKRCGEALAHIYNKDYGIPIDPWGFCVSAQGGIKTPTGMIRYPELIYKPDTAEFWYGEGRNHVRINGPKCDENIVQHLSRCIMAEQLLKIRKQYKVVHTVHDEIVVIVDENQAETCLQFMLTTMRSSPAWWPEICLWAEGDIADSYGQAK
;
A
#
# COMPACT_ATOMS: atom_id res chain seq x y z
N MET A 1 -24.18 -14.66 15.45
CA MET A 1 -23.02 -15.57 15.58
C MET A 1 -23.33 -16.83 14.82
N THR A 2 -22.74 -17.04 13.66
CA THR A 2 -22.93 -18.27 12.88
C THR A 2 -21.64 -19.08 12.99
N LYS A 3 -21.74 -20.32 13.49
CA LYS A 3 -20.61 -21.26 13.53
C LYS A 3 -20.22 -21.64 12.11
N LEU A 4 -18.94 -21.55 11.78
CA LEU A 4 -18.37 -22.16 10.59
C LEU A 4 -18.50 -23.68 10.71
N SER A 5 -19.35 -24.31 9.90
CA SER A 5 -19.31 -25.76 9.68
C SER A 5 -18.65 -26.01 8.32
N ALA A 6 -17.74 -26.97 8.28
CA ALA A 6 -16.93 -27.29 7.11
C ALA A 6 -17.69 -28.03 5.98
N GLU A 7 -19.00 -28.17 6.10
CA GLU A 7 -19.77 -29.10 5.24
C GLU A 7 -20.81 -28.45 4.31
N THR A 8 -20.93 -27.14 4.27
CA THR A 8 -21.87 -26.50 3.36
C THR A 8 -21.17 -25.47 2.45
N ASN A 9 -21.29 -25.64 1.14
CA ASN A 9 -20.88 -24.69 0.09
C ASN A 9 -21.69 -23.36 0.14
N THR A 10 -22.05 -22.89 1.31
CA THR A 10 -22.84 -21.67 1.51
C THR A 10 -21.88 -20.53 1.85
N LEU A 11 -21.95 -19.43 1.11
CA LEU A 11 -21.28 -18.18 1.43
C LEU A 11 -21.66 -17.75 2.86
N VAL A 12 -20.70 -17.83 3.76
CA VAL A 12 -20.86 -17.26 5.10
C VAL A 12 -20.58 -15.76 4.99
N ALA A 13 -21.60 -14.95 5.26
CA ALA A 13 -21.41 -13.52 5.37
C ALA A 13 -20.51 -13.23 6.58
N VAL A 14 -19.32 -12.69 6.34
CA VAL A 14 -18.42 -12.25 7.40
C VAL A 14 -18.81 -10.83 7.78
N TYR A 15 -19.27 -10.64 9.01
CA TYR A 15 -19.60 -9.33 9.56
C TYR A 15 -18.44 -8.82 10.41
N ASP A 16 -18.03 -7.57 10.14
CA ASP A 16 -17.12 -6.86 11.02
C ASP A 16 -17.91 -6.14 12.12
N VAL A 17 -17.41 -6.13 13.34
CA VAL A 17 -18.01 -5.43 14.46
C VAL A 17 -17.62 -3.97 14.39
N LYS A 18 -18.53 -3.11 13.89
CA LYS A 18 -18.32 -1.65 13.87
C LYS A 18 -18.48 -1.06 15.27
N ASN A 19 -17.71 -0.01 15.55
CA ASN A 19 -17.80 0.79 16.78
C ASN A 19 -17.57 0.00 18.08
N CYS A 20 -16.63 -0.93 18.10
CA CYS A 20 -16.23 -1.65 19.32
C CYS A 20 -15.34 -0.79 20.27
N GLY A 21 -15.49 0.53 20.20
CA GLY A 21 -14.82 1.51 21.05
C GLY A 21 -13.38 1.83 20.60
N PRO A 22 -12.72 2.81 21.29
CA PRO A 22 -11.42 3.34 20.88
C PRO A 22 -10.27 2.33 20.94
N ARG A 23 -10.47 1.17 21.57
CA ARG A 23 -9.49 0.09 21.65
C ARG A 23 -9.74 -1.02 20.64
N HIS A 24 -10.76 -0.91 19.80
CA HIS A 24 -11.16 -1.94 18.83
C HIS A 24 -11.26 -3.35 19.45
N ARG A 25 -11.77 -3.45 20.68
CA ARG A 25 -11.92 -4.70 21.43
C ARG A 25 -13.37 -4.98 21.74
N PHE A 26 -13.76 -6.24 21.70
CA PHE A 26 -15.06 -6.72 22.13
C PHE A 26 -14.94 -8.09 22.80
N VAL A 27 -15.96 -8.50 23.50
CA VAL A 27 -15.99 -9.82 24.17
C VAL A 27 -16.73 -10.81 23.29
N ALA A 28 -16.08 -11.89 22.91
CA ALA A 28 -16.69 -13.01 22.21
C ALA A 28 -16.39 -14.32 23.00
N ASN A 29 -17.45 -15.05 23.34
CA ASN A 29 -17.35 -16.30 24.12
C ASN A 29 -16.52 -16.14 25.41
N GLY A 30 -16.72 -15.04 26.15
CA GLY A 30 -16.02 -14.75 27.40
C GLY A 30 -14.54 -14.34 27.25
N LYS A 31 -14.02 -14.22 26.03
CA LYS A 31 -12.66 -13.74 25.75
C LYS A 31 -12.69 -12.35 25.14
N VAL A 32 -11.78 -11.49 25.60
CA VAL A 32 -11.55 -10.21 24.95
C VAL A 32 -10.81 -10.44 23.65
N VAL A 33 -11.43 -10.08 22.53
CA VAL A 33 -10.85 -10.17 21.19
C VAL A 33 -10.69 -8.78 20.60
N HIS A 34 -9.66 -8.60 19.80
CA HIS A 34 -9.44 -7.36 19.06
C HIS A 34 -10.21 -7.41 17.74
N ASN A 35 -10.72 -6.26 17.28
CA ASN A 35 -11.45 -6.18 16.01
C ASN A 35 -10.60 -6.61 14.79
N SER A 36 -9.30 -6.42 14.87
CA SER A 36 -8.33 -6.96 13.91
C SER A 36 -8.03 -8.47 14.11
N GLY A 37 -8.64 -9.11 15.09
CA GLY A 37 -8.56 -10.57 15.32
C GLY A 37 -9.48 -11.40 14.43
N GLY A 38 -10.23 -10.78 13.53
CA GLY A 38 -10.87 -11.44 12.40
C GLY A 38 -9.85 -11.89 11.35
N LEU A 39 -10.34 -12.49 10.28
CA LEU A 39 -9.52 -12.90 9.15
C LEU A 39 -8.77 -11.67 8.61
N ASN A 40 -7.48 -11.54 8.92
CA ASN A 40 -6.66 -10.50 8.31
C ASN A 40 -6.37 -10.91 6.87
N GLN A 41 -7.24 -10.48 5.97
CA GLN A 41 -7.21 -10.85 4.56
C GLN A 41 -5.97 -10.31 3.85
N GLN A 42 -5.39 -9.24 4.38
CA GLN A 42 -4.13 -8.68 3.90
C GLN A 42 -2.96 -9.66 4.09
N ASN A 43 -3.00 -10.43 5.19
CA ASN A 43 -1.97 -11.41 5.52
C ASN A 43 -2.34 -12.84 5.12
N MET A 44 -3.42 -13.05 4.37
CA MET A 44 -3.70 -14.37 3.82
C MET A 44 -2.61 -14.78 2.83
N PRO A 45 -1.95 -15.94 3.01
CA PRO A 45 -0.89 -16.36 2.12
C PRO A 45 -1.37 -16.41 0.67
N ARG A 46 -0.55 -15.91 -0.25
CA ARG A 46 -0.79 -16.09 -1.69
C ARG A 46 -0.78 -17.57 -2.02
N ILE A 47 -1.55 -17.95 -3.02
CA ILE A 47 -1.61 -19.32 -3.46
C ILE A 47 -0.39 -19.60 -4.35
N PRO A 48 0.53 -20.48 -3.93
CA PRO A 48 1.66 -20.81 -4.77
C PRO A 48 1.19 -21.58 -6.00
N ARG A 49 1.81 -21.31 -7.14
CA ARG A 49 1.64 -22.05 -8.38
C ARG A 49 2.90 -22.82 -8.71
N ASP A 50 2.77 -23.97 -9.36
CA ASP A 50 3.89 -24.70 -9.90
C ASP A 50 4.42 -24.03 -11.20
N LYS A 51 5.39 -24.67 -11.85
CA LYS A 51 6.01 -24.17 -13.09
C LYS A 51 5.02 -24.11 -14.26
N ASP A 52 3.98 -24.90 -14.20
CA ASP A 52 2.94 -25.03 -15.22
C ASP A 52 1.71 -24.15 -14.90
N GLY A 53 1.79 -23.34 -13.81
CA GLY A 53 0.73 -22.44 -13.39
C GLY A 53 -0.37 -23.07 -12.54
N ASN A 54 -0.28 -24.36 -12.22
CA ASN A 54 -1.29 -25.06 -11.41
C ASN A 54 -1.19 -24.66 -9.94
N ILE A 55 -2.33 -24.61 -9.27
CA ILE A 55 -2.39 -24.25 -7.85
C ILE A 55 -1.78 -25.36 -6.99
N ILE A 56 -0.82 -25.00 -6.16
CA ILE A 56 -0.27 -25.89 -5.12
C ILE A 56 -1.15 -25.75 -3.87
N HIS A 57 -1.97 -26.74 -3.61
CA HIS A 57 -2.84 -26.76 -2.45
C HIS A 57 -2.04 -26.94 -1.14
N LYS A 58 -2.19 -26.00 -0.22
CA LYS A 58 -1.67 -26.06 1.15
C LYS A 58 -2.79 -25.69 2.12
N PRO A 59 -2.83 -26.24 3.35
CA PRO A 59 -3.85 -25.88 4.34
C PRO A 59 -3.91 -24.36 4.60
N THR A 60 -2.78 -23.66 4.55
CA THR A 60 -2.67 -22.23 4.81
C THR A 60 -3.30 -21.35 3.72
N ASN A 61 -3.50 -21.84 2.51
CA ASN A 61 -4.09 -21.07 1.40
C ASN A 61 -5.55 -21.43 1.11
N ALA A 62 -6.12 -22.39 1.84
CA ALA A 62 -7.51 -22.82 1.68
C ALA A 62 -8.52 -21.68 1.87
N LEU A 63 -8.22 -20.70 2.74
CA LEU A 63 -9.09 -19.56 3.02
C LEU A 63 -9.34 -18.68 1.79
N ARG A 64 -8.33 -18.38 0.99
CA ARG A 64 -8.52 -17.61 -0.26
C ARG A 64 -9.36 -18.38 -1.27
N LEU A 65 -9.15 -19.69 -1.37
CA LEU A 65 -9.93 -20.57 -2.26
C LEU A 65 -11.39 -20.73 -1.80
N ALA A 66 -11.65 -20.60 -0.50
CA ALA A 66 -13.00 -20.67 0.06
C ALA A 66 -13.87 -19.44 -0.26
N LEU A 67 -13.25 -18.29 -0.59
CA LEU A 67 -13.96 -17.10 -1.04
C LEU A 67 -14.33 -17.25 -2.51
N ARG A 68 -15.51 -17.87 -2.77
CA ARG A 68 -15.97 -18.26 -4.11
C ARG A 68 -17.16 -17.43 -4.57
N ALA A 69 -17.25 -17.22 -5.88
CA ALA A 69 -18.47 -16.72 -6.49
C ALA A 69 -19.60 -17.75 -6.40
N PRO A 70 -20.85 -17.33 -6.26
CA PRO A 70 -22.01 -18.20 -6.43
C PRO A 70 -22.04 -18.85 -7.81
N LYS A 71 -22.80 -19.96 -7.95
CA LYS A 71 -22.99 -20.63 -9.25
C LYS A 71 -23.51 -19.64 -10.31
N GLY A 72 -22.92 -19.65 -11.49
CA GLY A 72 -23.23 -18.75 -12.62
C GLY A 72 -22.64 -17.34 -12.49
N LYS A 73 -21.79 -17.11 -11.48
CA LYS A 73 -21.07 -15.84 -11.27
C LYS A 73 -19.56 -16.04 -11.24
N LYS A 74 -18.83 -14.96 -11.46
CA LYS A 74 -17.36 -14.89 -11.36
C LYS A 74 -16.94 -13.84 -10.34
N VAL A 75 -15.78 -14.05 -9.76
CA VAL A 75 -15.02 -13.03 -9.02
C VAL A 75 -14.16 -12.29 -10.03
N VAL A 76 -14.23 -10.98 -10.03
CA VAL A 76 -13.34 -10.09 -10.78
C VAL A 76 -12.50 -9.32 -9.77
N VAL A 77 -11.19 -9.41 -9.88
CA VAL A 77 -10.24 -8.77 -8.98
C VAL A 77 -9.35 -7.86 -9.78
N VAL A 78 -9.19 -6.62 -9.34
CA VAL A 78 -8.23 -5.68 -9.94
C VAL A 78 -7.48 -4.98 -8.82
N ASP A 79 -6.14 -4.91 -8.95
CA ASP A 79 -5.27 -4.19 -8.02
C ASP A 79 -4.39 -3.14 -8.71
N LEU A 80 -4.06 -2.09 -7.96
CA LEU A 80 -3.17 -1.03 -8.42
C LEU A 80 -1.71 -1.47 -8.30
N SER A 81 -0.99 -1.48 -9.40
CA SER A 81 0.41 -1.92 -9.43
C SER A 81 1.32 -0.89 -8.76
N GLY A 82 1.74 -1.19 -7.52
CA GLY A 82 2.70 -0.38 -6.76
C GLY A 82 2.22 1.04 -6.47
N ILE A 83 0.98 1.23 -6.07
CA ILE A 83 0.38 2.56 -5.90
C ILE A 83 1.18 3.47 -4.96
N GLU A 84 1.61 2.99 -3.81
CA GLU A 84 2.38 3.80 -2.86
C GLU A 84 3.75 4.20 -3.44
N LEU A 85 4.38 3.31 -4.21
CA LEU A 85 5.62 3.60 -4.91
C LEU A 85 5.41 4.70 -5.96
N ARG A 86 4.38 4.59 -6.80
CA ARG A 86 4.03 5.60 -7.79
C ARG A 86 3.71 6.94 -7.13
N VAL A 87 2.83 6.94 -6.13
CA VAL A 87 2.45 8.14 -5.39
C VAL A 87 3.69 8.82 -4.79
N ASN A 88 4.58 8.09 -4.12
CA ASN A 88 5.78 8.67 -3.51
C ASN A 88 6.69 9.32 -4.56
N HIS A 89 6.96 8.62 -5.65
CA HIS A 89 7.86 9.14 -6.70
C HIS A 89 7.26 10.33 -7.46
N PHE A 90 5.97 10.29 -7.80
CA PHE A 90 5.27 11.42 -8.44
C PHE A 90 5.10 12.60 -7.50
N LEU A 91 4.79 12.37 -6.22
CA LEU A 91 4.60 13.43 -5.22
C LEU A 91 5.84 14.31 -5.10
N TRP A 92 7.02 13.69 -5.05
CA TRP A 92 8.28 14.40 -4.89
C TRP A 92 8.96 14.72 -6.23
N ARG A 93 8.34 14.43 -7.38
CA ARG A 93 8.92 14.65 -8.72
C ARG A 93 10.29 14.00 -8.86
N ALA A 94 10.38 12.71 -8.54
CA ALA A 94 11.58 11.91 -8.77
C ALA A 94 11.68 11.57 -10.27
N GLU A 95 12.18 12.49 -11.07
CA GLU A 95 12.11 12.52 -12.54
C GLU A 95 12.49 11.19 -13.20
N SER A 96 13.68 10.64 -12.92
CA SER A 96 14.14 9.39 -13.53
C SER A 96 13.17 8.21 -13.35
N SER A 97 12.42 8.19 -12.26
CA SER A 97 11.45 7.14 -11.96
C SER A 97 10.08 7.42 -12.57
N THR A 98 9.67 8.69 -12.56
CA THR A 98 8.37 9.09 -13.15
C THR A 98 8.40 8.95 -14.66
N GLU A 99 9.52 9.23 -15.32
CA GLU A 99 9.74 8.98 -16.75
C GLU A 99 9.53 7.51 -17.10
N LEU A 100 10.14 6.57 -16.35
CA LEU A 100 9.94 5.14 -16.56
C LEU A 100 8.47 4.72 -16.47
N PHE A 101 7.72 5.27 -15.49
CA PHE A 101 6.29 4.99 -15.37
C PHE A 101 5.46 5.57 -16.51
N ILE A 102 5.86 6.71 -17.08
CA ILE A 102 5.15 7.37 -18.18
C ILE A 102 5.45 6.65 -19.51
N GLU A 103 6.71 6.24 -19.72
CA GLU A 103 7.12 5.57 -20.96
C GLU A 103 6.45 4.21 -21.13
N ASP A 104 6.43 3.38 -20.08
CA ASP A 104 5.75 2.07 -20.11
C ASP A 104 5.13 1.76 -18.74
N PRO A 105 3.88 2.21 -18.50
CA PRO A 105 3.21 2.03 -17.21
C PRO A 105 3.10 0.57 -16.75
N GLU A 106 3.01 -0.36 -17.70
CA GLU A 106 2.86 -1.79 -17.47
C GLU A 106 4.18 -2.45 -17.10
N LYS A 107 5.23 -2.15 -17.85
CA LYS A 107 6.53 -2.85 -17.73
C LYS A 107 7.53 -2.13 -16.86
N ALA A 108 7.24 -0.89 -16.42
CA ALA A 108 8.12 -0.12 -15.54
C ALA A 108 8.46 -0.91 -14.28
N ASP A 109 9.69 -1.32 -14.15
CA ASP A 109 10.20 -2.10 -13.02
C ASP A 109 11.31 -1.32 -12.30
N LEU A 110 10.91 -0.40 -11.42
CA LEU A 110 11.85 0.37 -10.61
C LEU A 110 12.77 -0.50 -9.75
N TYR A 111 12.34 -1.72 -9.44
CA TYR A 111 13.16 -2.65 -8.66
C TYR A 111 14.36 -3.14 -9.49
N LYS A 112 14.13 -3.42 -10.79
CA LYS A 112 15.21 -3.76 -11.71
C LYS A 112 16.07 -2.55 -12.05
N ASP A 113 15.46 -1.38 -12.28
CA ASP A 113 16.18 -0.14 -12.56
C ASP A 113 17.16 0.19 -11.44
N PHE A 114 16.69 0.21 -10.19
CA PHE A 114 17.57 0.45 -9.05
C PHE A 114 18.63 -0.65 -8.89
N ALA A 115 18.29 -1.92 -9.08
CA ALA A 115 19.27 -3.00 -8.99
C ALA A 115 20.33 -2.90 -10.08
N SER A 116 19.95 -2.52 -11.30
CA SER A 116 20.90 -2.22 -12.41
C SER A 116 21.92 -1.18 -12.00
N LYS A 117 21.49 -0.06 -11.44
CA LYS A 117 22.35 1.02 -10.94
C LYS A 117 23.21 0.59 -9.74
N LEU A 118 22.63 -0.20 -8.82
CA LEU A 118 23.32 -0.69 -7.61
C LEU A 118 24.48 -1.65 -7.95
N TYR A 119 24.25 -2.55 -8.90
CA TYR A 119 25.21 -3.60 -9.28
C TYR A 119 26.05 -3.25 -10.51
N GLY A 120 25.73 -2.16 -11.21
CA GLY A 120 26.45 -1.73 -12.42
C GLY A 120 26.24 -2.70 -13.60
N VAL A 121 25.04 -3.28 -13.75
CA VAL A 121 24.71 -4.20 -14.83
C VAL A 121 23.54 -3.65 -15.65
N PRO A 122 23.40 -3.98 -16.94
CA PRO A 122 22.22 -3.61 -17.72
C PRO A 122 20.93 -4.12 -17.09
N VAL A 123 19.81 -3.40 -17.26
CA VAL A 123 18.50 -3.78 -16.71
C VAL A 123 18.05 -5.16 -17.16
N ALA A 124 18.39 -5.54 -18.40
CA ALA A 124 18.08 -6.86 -18.96
C ALA A 124 18.81 -8.00 -18.22
N ASP A 125 20.00 -7.73 -17.72
CA ASP A 125 20.88 -8.71 -17.06
C ASP A 125 20.65 -8.79 -15.55
N VAL A 126 19.76 -7.99 -15.00
CA VAL A 126 19.43 -8.02 -13.58
C VAL A 126 18.80 -9.34 -13.20
N THR A 127 19.47 -10.08 -12.33
CA THR A 127 19.03 -11.38 -11.84
C THR A 127 17.86 -11.26 -10.86
N LYS A 128 17.12 -12.36 -10.65
CA LYS A 128 16.01 -12.40 -9.66
C LYS A 128 16.45 -12.00 -8.24
N PRO A 129 17.60 -12.49 -7.71
CA PRO A 129 18.09 -12.04 -6.40
C PRO A 129 18.40 -10.55 -6.34
N GLN A 130 19.05 -10.00 -7.38
CA GLN A 130 19.35 -8.56 -7.46
C GLN A 130 18.07 -7.72 -7.49
N ARG A 131 17.09 -8.12 -8.33
CA ARG A 131 15.77 -7.48 -8.36
C ARG A 131 15.08 -7.53 -6.98
N GLN A 132 15.25 -8.63 -6.24
CA GLN A 132 14.67 -8.76 -4.89
C GLN A 132 15.28 -7.74 -3.93
N ILE A 133 16.59 -7.48 -3.99
CA ILE A 133 17.23 -6.41 -3.22
C ILE A 133 16.66 -5.04 -3.62
N GLY A 134 16.50 -4.78 -4.92
CA GLY A 134 15.84 -3.55 -5.41
C GLY A 134 14.43 -3.39 -4.86
N LYS A 135 13.64 -4.46 -4.83
CA LYS A 135 12.29 -4.45 -4.26
C LYS A 135 12.29 -4.11 -2.78
N ILE A 136 13.16 -4.76 -1.99
CA ILE A 136 13.29 -4.51 -0.54
C ILE A 136 13.77 -3.08 -0.29
N ALA A 137 14.69 -2.58 -1.14
CA ALA A 137 15.17 -1.21 -1.04
C ALA A 137 14.03 -0.20 -1.20
N HIS A 138 13.20 -0.33 -2.23
CA HIS A 138 12.05 0.58 -2.41
C HIS A 138 11.03 0.48 -1.28
N LEU A 139 10.69 -0.73 -0.84
CA LEU A 139 9.68 -0.93 0.21
C LEU A 139 10.17 -0.48 1.60
N GLY A 140 11.47 -0.63 1.88
CA GLY A 140 12.03 -0.27 3.18
C GLY A 140 12.59 1.16 3.24
N LEU A 141 13.37 1.55 2.23
CA LEU A 141 14.09 2.83 2.25
C LEU A 141 13.18 4.00 1.83
N GLY A 142 12.11 3.75 1.09
CA GLY A 142 11.15 4.77 0.65
C GLY A 142 10.57 5.60 1.79
N PHE A 143 10.60 5.07 3.01
CA PHE A 143 10.10 5.73 4.22
C PHE A 143 11.15 5.82 5.33
N GLY A 144 12.43 5.97 4.95
CA GLY A 144 13.50 6.41 5.82
C GLY A 144 14.20 5.33 6.63
N ALA A 145 14.05 4.04 6.32
CA ALA A 145 14.80 2.99 6.99
C ALA A 145 16.32 3.22 6.87
N GLY A 146 17.05 2.95 7.95
CA GLY A 146 18.52 2.95 7.99
C GLY A 146 19.08 1.56 7.70
N ALA A 147 20.44 1.45 7.65
CA ALA A 147 21.12 0.20 7.32
C ALA A 147 20.72 -0.99 8.24
N LYS A 148 20.69 -0.78 9.55
CA LYS A 148 20.29 -1.82 10.52
C LYS A 148 18.85 -2.30 10.29
N THR A 149 17.94 -1.38 10.04
CA THR A 149 16.54 -1.71 9.73
C THR A 149 16.45 -2.43 8.39
N PHE A 150 17.23 -2.01 7.39
CA PHE A 150 17.27 -2.67 6.09
C PHE A 150 17.72 -4.13 6.18
N VAL A 151 18.75 -4.46 6.98
CA VAL A 151 19.16 -5.85 7.26
C VAL A 151 17.98 -6.68 7.77
N THR A 152 17.23 -6.13 8.73
CA THR A 152 16.07 -6.83 9.29
C THR A 152 14.96 -7.04 8.24
N ILE A 153 14.67 -6.01 7.43
CA ILE A 153 13.65 -6.07 6.36
C ILE A 153 14.10 -7.07 5.27
N ALA A 154 15.38 -7.06 4.87
CA ALA A 154 15.91 -7.98 3.88
C ALA A 154 15.72 -9.44 4.32
N LYS A 155 15.99 -9.75 5.57
CA LYS A 155 15.79 -11.08 6.13
C LYS A 155 14.32 -11.47 6.25
N THR A 156 13.49 -10.60 6.82
CA THR A 156 12.08 -10.93 7.14
C THR A 156 11.17 -10.92 5.92
N MET A 157 11.34 -9.97 4.99
CA MET A 157 10.50 -9.83 3.80
C MET A 157 11.10 -10.49 2.56
N GLY A 158 12.43 -10.54 2.47
CA GLY A 158 13.13 -11.03 1.29
C GLY A 158 13.73 -12.42 1.45
N GLY A 159 13.88 -12.91 2.67
CA GLY A 159 14.63 -14.14 2.95
C GLY A 159 16.11 -14.02 2.56
N VAL A 160 16.64 -12.79 2.48
CA VAL A 160 18.00 -12.51 2.05
C VAL A 160 18.81 -12.03 3.25
N ASP A 161 19.95 -12.68 3.48
CA ASP A 161 20.93 -12.22 4.46
C ASP A 161 21.86 -11.19 3.80
N VAL A 162 21.90 -9.99 4.39
CA VAL A 162 22.70 -8.84 3.94
C VAL A 162 23.54 -8.37 5.11
N SER A 163 24.83 -8.12 4.91
CA SER A 163 25.71 -7.54 5.93
C SER A 163 25.36 -6.06 6.19
N GLU A 164 25.75 -5.53 7.35
CA GLU A 164 25.53 -4.10 7.65
C GLU A 164 26.26 -3.19 6.65
N ASP A 165 27.44 -3.57 6.15
CA ASP A 165 28.22 -2.79 5.17
C ASP A 165 27.52 -2.77 3.80
N GLU A 166 27.01 -3.91 3.34
CA GLU A 166 26.22 -3.98 2.12
C GLU A 166 24.91 -3.18 2.26
N ALA A 167 24.23 -3.32 3.39
CA ALA A 167 23.03 -2.53 3.70
C ALA A 167 23.34 -1.02 3.68
N ALA A 168 24.47 -0.60 4.25
CA ALA A 168 24.92 0.80 4.23
C ALA A 168 25.20 1.29 2.79
N LYS A 169 25.76 0.44 1.93
CA LYS A 169 25.98 0.74 0.50
C LYS A 169 24.62 0.92 -0.21
N VAL A 170 23.70 -0.01 -0.03
CA VAL A 170 22.36 0.06 -0.63
C VAL A 170 21.62 1.34 -0.19
N VAL A 171 21.64 1.66 1.10
CA VAL A 171 21.00 2.88 1.65
C VAL A 171 21.62 4.14 1.05
N ARG A 172 22.95 4.23 0.95
CA ARG A 172 23.63 5.40 0.35
C ARG A 172 23.26 5.55 -1.13
N GLN A 173 23.29 4.45 -1.89
CA GLN A 173 22.96 4.44 -3.31
C GLN A 173 21.52 4.88 -3.53
N TRP A 174 20.58 4.32 -2.77
CA TRP A 174 19.16 4.64 -2.86
C TRP A 174 18.90 6.13 -2.55
N ARG A 175 19.49 6.66 -1.47
CA ARG A 175 19.34 8.07 -1.09
C ARG A 175 19.98 9.02 -2.09
N ASN A 176 21.06 8.62 -2.75
CA ASN A 176 21.68 9.41 -3.82
C ASN A 176 20.82 9.44 -5.08
N GLU A 177 20.23 8.31 -5.44
CA GLU A 177 19.37 8.19 -6.60
C GLU A 177 18.07 8.98 -6.41
N TYR A 178 17.43 8.84 -5.25
CA TYR A 178 16.11 9.44 -4.98
C TYR A 178 16.20 10.64 -4.03
N ARG A 179 17.05 11.61 -4.37
CA ARG A 179 17.26 12.85 -3.57
C ARG A 179 15.98 13.65 -3.41
N ALA A 180 15.11 13.64 -4.40
CA ALA A 180 13.81 14.33 -4.34
C ALA A 180 12.95 13.82 -3.17
N ILE A 181 12.89 12.49 -2.97
CA ILE A 181 12.18 11.88 -1.85
C ILE A 181 12.84 12.23 -0.51
N ASN A 182 14.18 12.18 -0.44
CA ASN A 182 14.92 12.58 0.78
C ASN A 182 14.66 14.05 1.16
N ASN A 183 14.57 14.93 0.18
CA ASN A 183 14.19 16.33 0.41
C ASN A 183 12.73 16.45 0.83
N GLY A 184 11.85 15.58 0.31
CA GLY A 184 10.47 15.45 0.76
C GLY A 184 10.36 15.13 2.24
N TRP A 185 11.19 14.21 2.75
CA TRP A 185 11.22 13.92 4.20
C TRP A 185 11.59 15.14 5.05
N LYS A 186 12.52 15.98 4.58
CA LYS A 186 12.88 17.23 5.29
C LYS A 186 11.68 18.17 5.33
N ARG A 187 11.01 18.37 4.18
CA ARG A 187 9.79 19.20 4.10
C ARG A 187 8.67 18.66 4.98
N CYS A 188 8.51 17.33 5.05
CA CYS A 188 7.56 16.71 5.98
C CYS A 188 7.93 16.96 7.45
N GLY A 189 9.21 16.94 7.78
CA GLY A 189 9.69 17.32 9.12
C GLY A 189 9.40 18.80 9.46
N GLU A 190 9.64 19.70 8.52
CA GLU A 190 9.33 21.13 8.62
C GLU A 190 7.80 21.34 8.77
N ALA A 191 6.98 20.55 8.05
CA ALA A 191 5.54 20.60 8.18
C ALA A 191 5.05 20.27 9.59
N LEU A 192 5.67 19.31 10.28
CA LEU A 192 5.36 19.02 11.68
C LEU A 192 5.66 20.22 12.57
N ALA A 193 6.77 20.94 12.33
CA ALA A 193 7.09 22.18 13.05
C ALA A 193 6.07 23.28 12.75
N HIS A 194 5.66 23.46 11.49
CA HIS A 194 4.61 24.43 11.13
C HIS A 194 3.29 24.12 11.83
N ILE A 195 2.87 22.86 11.87
CA ILE A 195 1.62 22.46 12.58
C ILE A 195 1.73 22.76 14.07
N TYR A 196 2.86 22.44 14.71
CA TYR A 196 3.12 22.70 16.12
C TYR A 196 3.12 24.20 16.44
N ASN A 197 3.78 25.01 15.61
CA ASN A 197 3.87 26.46 15.74
C ASN A 197 2.58 27.20 15.32
N LYS A 198 1.58 26.47 14.80
CA LYS A 198 0.33 27.04 14.27
C LYS A 198 0.51 27.87 12.99
N ASP A 199 1.56 27.59 12.22
CA ASP A 199 1.80 28.16 10.89
C ASP A 199 1.03 27.35 9.85
N TYR A 200 -0.18 27.78 9.54
CA TYR A 200 -1.09 27.03 8.66
C TYR A 200 -1.06 27.54 7.21
N GLY A 201 -1.45 26.68 6.28
CA GLY A 201 -1.49 27.00 4.86
C GLY A 201 -0.16 26.87 4.13
N ILE A 202 0.89 26.37 4.78
CA ILE A 202 2.23 26.22 4.18
C ILE A 202 2.24 24.94 3.31
N PRO A 203 2.57 25.06 2.00
CA PRO A 203 2.66 23.89 1.10
C PRO A 203 3.81 22.96 1.51
N ILE A 204 3.52 21.65 1.51
CA ILE A 204 4.47 20.61 1.90
C ILE A 204 5.12 19.99 0.66
N ASP A 205 4.33 19.61 -0.32
CA ASP A 205 4.79 19.00 -1.57
C ASP A 205 4.91 20.01 -2.73
N PRO A 206 5.62 19.65 -3.82
CA PRO A 206 5.80 20.56 -4.97
C PRO A 206 4.55 20.87 -5.79
N TRP A 207 3.44 20.13 -5.55
CA TRP A 207 2.16 20.33 -6.24
C TRP A 207 1.23 21.24 -5.43
N GLY A 208 1.52 21.44 -4.14
CA GLY A 208 0.65 22.15 -3.23
C GLY A 208 -0.60 21.37 -2.82
N PHE A 209 -0.58 20.05 -2.97
CA PHE A 209 -1.70 19.18 -2.58
C PHE A 209 -1.86 19.10 -1.08
N CYS A 210 -0.74 19.04 -0.38
CA CYS A 210 -0.68 18.91 1.06
C CYS A 210 -0.21 20.20 1.69
N VAL A 211 -1.00 20.74 2.63
CA VAL A 211 -0.65 21.97 3.33
C VAL A 211 -0.80 21.79 4.83
N SER A 212 0.02 22.50 5.61
CA SER A 212 -0.09 22.53 7.07
C SER A 212 -1.47 23.10 7.47
N ALA A 213 -2.12 22.48 8.45
CA ALA A 213 -3.44 22.88 8.91
C ALA A 213 -3.58 22.66 10.41
N GLN A 214 -4.63 23.25 11.01
CA GLN A 214 -4.92 23.02 12.42
C GLN A 214 -5.14 21.54 12.71
N GLY A 215 -4.27 20.96 13.54
CA GLY A 215 -4.34 19.57 13.97
C GLY A 215 -3.88 18.56 12.92
N GLY A 216 -3.17 18.97 11.84
CA GLY A 216 -2.62 18.03 10.88
C GLY A 216 -2.32 18.61 9.50
N ILE A 217 -2.45 17.79 8.47
CA ILE A 217 -2.17 18.13 7.07
C ILE A 217 -3.47 18.07 6.28
N LYS A 218 -3.87 19.18 5.65
CA LYS A 218 -4.98 19.20 4.68
C LYS A 218 -4.49 18.64 3.36
N THR A 219 -5.31 17.81 2.71
CA THR A 219 -5.06 17.16 1.42
C THR A 219 -6.21 17.48 0.44
N PRO A 220 -6.12 17.14 -0.86
CA PRO A 220 -7.20 17.39 -1.83
C PRO A 220 -8.55 16.78 -1.44
N THR A 221 -8.55 15.68 -0.72
CA THR A 221 -9.75 14.89 -0.43
C THR A 221 -10.05 14.72 1.06
N GLY A 222 -9.26 15.34 1.94
CA GLY A 222 -9.46 15.21 3.38
C GLY A 222 -8.36 15.78 4.22
N MET A 223 -8.09 15.13 5.35
CA MET A 223 -7.12 15.60 6.32
C MET A 223 -6.44 14.43 7.03
N ILE A 224 -5.11 14.49 7.12
CA ILE A 224 -4.30 13.63 7.97
C ILE A 224 -4.21 14.32 9.33
N ARG A 225 -4.65 13.64 10.40
CA ARG A 225 -4.72 14.23 11.74
C ARG A 225 -3.52 13.82 12.59
N TYR A 226 -2.96 14.80 13.29
CA TYR A 226 -1.95 14.60 14.33
C TYR A 226 -2.48 15.19 15.66
N PRO A 227 -3.39 14.46 16.33
CA PRO A 227 -3.98 14.96 17.58
C PRO A 227 -2.88 15.14 18.64
N GLU A 228 -3.04 16.20 19.46
CA GLU A 228 -2.11 16.53 20.55
C GLU A 228 -0.63 16.48 20.11
N LEU A 229 -0.32 17.07 18.94
CA LEU A 229 1.07 17.13 18.46
C LEU A 229 1.93 17.94 19.44
N ILE A 230 2.95 17.28 19.99
CA ILE A 230 3.90 17.88 20.94
C ILE A 230 5.33 17.74 20.40
N TYR A 231 6.17 18.71 20.77
CA TYR A 231 7.62 18.66 20.55
C TYR A 231 8.33 18.42 21.87
N LYS A 232 9.27 17.46 21.90
CA LYS A 232 10.13 17.15 23.03
C LYS A 232 11.52 17.76 22.80
N PRO A 233 11.89 18.87 23.45
CA PRO A 233 13.18 19.54 23.21
C PRO A 233 14.38 18.65 23.53
N ASP A 234 14.29 17.83 24.58
CA ASP A 234 15.40 16.99 25.05
C ASP A 234 15.87 15.97 24.01
N THR A 235 14.93 15.48 23.17
CA THR A 235 15.23 14.49 22.11
C THR A 235 15.09 15.07 20.70
N ALA A 236 14.67 16.34 20.58
CA ALA A 236 14.34 16.98 19.30
C ALA A 236 13.31 16.20 18.48
N GLU A 237 12.28 15.64 19.12
CA GLU A 237 11.32 14.74 18.50
C GLU A 237 9.89 15.26 18.59
N PHE A 238 9.12 15.02 17.52
CA PHE A 238 7.67 15.19 17.53
C PHE A 238 6.96 13.90 17.94
N TRP A 239 5.89 14.06 18.71
CA TRP A 239 5.01 12.98 19.15
C TRP A 239 3.57 13.43 19.01
N TYR A 240 2.66 12.51 18.66
CA TYR A 240 1.23 12.78 18.55
C TYR A 240 0.43 11.59 19.09
N GLY A 241 -0.82 11.82 19.48
CA GLY A 241 -1.71 10.76 19.98
C GLY A 241 -2.79 11.34 20.87
N GLU A 242 -3.57 10.49 21.52
CA GLU A 242 -4.62 10.87 22.45
C GLU A 242 -4.35 10.26 23.83
N GLY A 243 -4.44 11.08 24.86
CA GLY A 243 -4.25 10.68 26.24
C GLY A 243 -2.86 10.09 26.51
N ARG A 244 -2.77 8.80 26.87
CA ARG A 244 -1.48 8.14 27.15
C ARG A 244 -0.84 7.47 25.93
N ASN A 245 -1.49 7.44 24.79
CA ASN A 245 -1.05 6.71 23.60
C ASN A 245 -0.38 7.67 22.60
N HIS A 246 0.78 8.21 22.95
CA HIS A 246 1.57 9.03 22.05
C HIS A 246 2.57 8.16 21.27
N VAL A 247 2.67 8.39 19.98
CA VAL A 247 3.63 7.77 19.07
C VAL A 247 4.55 8.82 18.49
N ARG A 248 5.81 8.44 18.30
CA ARG A 248 6.80 9.30 17.66
C ARG A 248 6.50 9.47 16.18
N ILE A 249 6.70 10.68 15.67
CA ILE A 249 6.62 11.00 14.26
C ILE A 249 7.83 11.82 13.82
N ASN A 250 8.28 11.59 12.60
CA ASN A 250 9.37 12.31 11.97
C ASN A 250 9.05 12.52 10.48
N GLY A 251 9.92 13.19 9.75
CA GLY A 251 9.68 13.48 8.33
C GLY A 251 9.36 12.26 7.48
N PRO A 252 10.19 11.19 7.48
CA PRO A 252 9.89 9.97 6.73
C PRO A 252 8.55 9.31 7.11
N LYS A 253 8.17 9.31 8.38
CA LYS A 253 6.89 8.75 8.83
C LYS A 253 5.71 9.67 8.45
N CYS A 254 5.92 10.96 8.43
CA CYS A 254 4.96 11.93 7.92
C CYS A 254 4.73 11.74 6.41
N ASP A 255 5.81 11.53 5.64
CA ASP A 255 5.74 11.20 4.23
C ASP A 255 4.98 9.89 3.97
N GLU A 256 5.27 8.84 4.72
CA GLU A 256 4.53 7.57 4.65
C GLU A 256 3.02 7.80 4.85
N ASN A 257 2.64 8.60 5.85
CA ASN A 257 1.24 8.92 6.10
C ASN A 257 0.60 9.68 4.93
N ILE A 258 1.33 10.61 4.31
CA ILE A 258 0.86 11.36 3.13
C ILE A 258 0.68 10.41 1.94
N VAL A 259 1.67 9.60 1.63
CA VAL A 259 1.65 8.65 0.51
C VAL A 259 0.50 7.65 0.66
N GLN A 260 0.36 7.04 1.84
CA GLN A 260 -0.74 6.11 2.12
C GLN A 260 -2.11 6.78 2.03
N HIS A 261 -2.23 8.00 2.55
CA HIS A 261 -3.48 8.76 2.47
C HIS A 261 -3.85 9.08 1.01
N LEU A 262 -2.93 9.64 0.22
CA LEU A 262 -3.17 9.97 -1.19
C LEU A 262 -3.49 8.71 -2.02
N SER A 263 -2.77 7.62 -1.81
CA SER A 263 -3.05 6.32 -2.42
C SER A 263 -4.47 5.85 -2.12
N ARG A 264 -4.89 5.99 -0.85
CA ARG A 264 -6.26 5.64 -0.45
C ARG A 264 -7.31 6.57 -1.06
N CYS A 265 -7.01 7.85 -1.24
CA CYS A 265 -7.90 8.80 -1.90
C CYS A 265 -8.13 8.44 -3.37
N ILE A 266 -7.05 8.13 -4.10
CA ILE A 266 -7.11 7.66 -5.48
C ILE A 266 -8.01 6.41 -5.56
N MET A 267 -7.70 5.40 -4.76
CA MET A 267 -8.48 4.16 -4.74
C MET A 267 -9.95 4.39 -4.37
N ALA A 268 -10.24 5.28 -3.42
CA ALA A 268 -11.61 5.58 -3.00
C ALA A 268 -12.44 6.21 -4.11
N GLU A 269 -11.87 7.12 -4.90
CA GLU A 269 -12.55 7.71 -6.06
C GLU A 269 -12.84 6.65 -7.13
N GLN A 270 -11.87 5.78 -7.41
CA GLN A 270 -12.02 4.67 -8.35
C GLN A 270 -13.07 3.67 -7.85
N LEU A 271 -13.04 3.32 -6.57
CA LEU A 271 -14.04 2.48 -5.92
C LEU A 271 -15.46 3.05 -6.06
N LEU A 272 -15.63 4.36 -5.85
CA LEU A 272 -16.93 5.02 -6.00
C LEU A 272 -17.45 4.97 -7.45
N LYS A 273 -16.56 5.08 -8.45
CA LYS A 273 -16.93 4.92 -9.87
C LYS A 273 -17.35 3.48 -10.16
N ILE A 274 -16.57 2.49 -9.71
CA ILE A 274 -16.86 1.05 -9.92
C ILE A 274 -18.18 0.67 -9.23
N ARG A 275 -18.39 1.11 -7.99
CA ARG A 275 -19.59 0.80 -7.20
C ARG A 275 -20.90 1.30 -7.85
N LYS A 276 -20.86 2.31 -8.71
CA LYS A 276 -22.04 2.79 -9.43
C LYS A 276 -22.57 1.78 -10.45
N GLN A 277 -21.70 0.92 -10.98
CA GLN A 277 -22.06 -0.05 -12.03
C GLN A 277 -22.05 -1.50 -11.55
N TYR A 278 -21.18 -1.84 -10.61
CA TYR A 278 -20.96 -3.20 -10.16
C TYR A 278 -21.01 -3.32 -8.63
N LYS A 279 -21.43 -4.49 -8.16
CA LYS A 279 -21.48 -4.80 -6.73
C LYS A 279 -20.08 -5.12 -6.22
N VAL A 280 -19.39 -4.13 -5.67
CA VAL A 280 -18.15 -4.35 -4.93
C VAL A 280 -18.45 -5.12 -3.66
N VAL A 281 -17.81 -6.26 -3.48
CA VAL A 281 -18.01 -7.15 -2.34
C VAL A 281 -16.89 -7.04 -1.33
N HIS A 282 -15.69 -6.62 -1.76
CA HIS A 282 -14.54 -6.53 -0.90
C HIS A 282 -13.48 -5.56 -1.43
N THR A 283 -12.61 -5.04 -0.54
CA THR A 283 -11.40 -4.28 -0.86
C THR A 283 -10.27 -4.73 0.06
N VAL A 284 -9.08 -4.93 -0.49
CA VAL A 284 -7.87 -5.28 0.27
C VAL A 284 -6.74 -4.37 -0.18
N HIS A 285 -6.26 -3.46 0.70
CA HIS A 285 -5.26 -2.44 0.37
C HIS A 285 -5.63 -1.63 -0.89
N ASP A 286 -5.00 -1.94 -2.00
CA ASP A 286 -5.11 -1.35 -3.34
C ASP A 286 -5.92 -2.21 -4.32
N GLU A 287 -6.61 -3.22 -3.80
CA GLU A 287 -7.37 -4.21 -4.56
C GLU A 287 -8.88 -4.02 -4.39
N ILE A 288 -9.62 -4.12 -5.49
CA ILE A 288 -11.08 -4.09 -5.53
C ILE A 288 -11.60 -5.43 -6.05
N VAL A 289 -12.54 -6.01 -5.32
CA VAL A 289 -13.15 -7.30 -5.65
C VAL A 289 -14.64 -7.11 -5.95
N VAL A 290 -15.07 -7.60 -7.10
CA VAL A 290 -16.45 -7.54 -7.59
C VAL A 290 -16.96 -8.96 -7.86
N ILE A 291 -18.25 -9.21 -7.69
CA ILE A 291 -18.92 -10.43 -8.14
C ILE A 291 -19.99 -10.04 -9.16
N VAL A 292 -19.89 -10.63 -10.35
CA VAL A 292 -20.81 -10.41 -11.48
C VAL A 292 -21.28 -11.73 -12.09
N ASP A 293 -22.32 -11.66 -12.92
CA ASP A 293 -22.73 -12.79 -13.73
C ASP A 293 -21.60 -13.15 -14.73
N GLU A 294 -21.44 -14.43 -15.02
CA GLU A 294 -20.33 -14.95 -15.83
C GLU A 294 -20.23 -14.27 -17.20
N ASN A 295 -21.37 -13.99 -17.84
CA ASN A 295 -21.43 -13.31 -19.14
C ASN A 295 -21.04 -11.82 -19.08
N GLN A 296 -20.93 -11.21 -17.90
CA GLN A 296 -20.53 -9.82 -17.70
C GLN A 296 -19.08 -9.69 -17.19
N ALA A 297 -18.42 -10.82 -16.88
CA ALA A 297 -17.15 -10.80 -16.18
C ALA A 297 -16.06 -10.05 -16.95
N GLU A 298 -15.93 -10.29 -18.27
CA GLU A 298 -14.94 -9.63 -19.12
C GLU A 298 -15.22 -8.12 -19.24
N THR A 299 -16.46 -7.73 -19.47
CA THR A 299 -16.86 -6.32 -19.55
C THR A 299 -16.59 -5.60 -18.22
N CYS A 300 -16.86 -6.28 -17.11
CA CYS A 300 -16.55 -5.77 -15.77
C CYS A 300 -15.04 -5.58 -15.56
N LEU A 301 -14.22 -6.58 -15.93
CA LEU A 301 -12.77 -6.49 -15.82
C LEU A 301 -12.21 -5.30 -16.61
N GLN A 302 -12.62 -5.14 -17.86
CA GLN A 302 -12.16 -4.03 -18.72
C GLN A 302 -12.58 -2.67 -18.16
N PHE A 303 -13.80 -2.55 -17.64
CA PHE A 303 -14.27 -1.33 -16.99
C PHE A 303 -13.46 -1.01 -15.72
N MET A 304 -13.18 -2.01 -14.88
CA MET A 304 -12.39 -1.86 -13.67
C MET A 304 -10.94 -1.47 -13.99
N LEU A 305 -10.31 -2.14 -14.96
CA LEU A 305 -8.95 -1.81 -15.41
C LEU A 305 -8.86 -0.38 -15.92
N THR A 306 -9.77 0.02 -16.81
CA THR A 306 -9.83 1.40 -17.34
C THR A 306 -10.01 2.42 -16.22
N THR A 307 -10.91 2.13 -15.28
CA THR A 307 -11.18 3.03 -14.14
C THR A 307 -9.97 3.13 -13.22
N MET A 308 -9.31 2.01 -12.89
CA MET A 308 -8.19 1.99 -11.95
C MET A 308 -6.87 2.47 -12.58
N ARG A 309 -6.77 2.48 -13.90
CA ARG A 309 -5.65 3.09 -14.64
C ARG A 309 -5.82 4.59 -14.85
N SER A 310 -7.01 5.14 -14.60
CA SER A 310 -7.27 6.57 -14.78
C SER A 310 -6.80 7.38 -13.57
N SER A 311 -6.09 8.47 -13.84
CA SER A 311 -5.65 9.45 -12.84
C SER A 311 -6.84 10.21 -12.27
N PRO A 312 -6.78 10.64 -10.99
CA PRO A 312 -7.82 11.49 -10.42
C PRO A 312 -7.75 12.92 -11.01
N ALA A 313 -8.88 13.62 -11.05
CA ALA A 313 -8.95 14.96 -11.61
C ALA A 313 -8.05 15.99 -10.91
N TRP A 314 -7.78 15.78 -9.61
CA TRP A 314 -6.90 16.66 -8.82
C TRP A 314 -5.40 16.33 -9.00
N TRP A 315 -5.06 15.25 -9.70
CA TRP A 315 -3.67 14.88 -10.01
C TRP A 315 -3.59 14.18 -11.38
N PRO A 316 -3.82 14.90 -12.48
CA PRO A 316 -3.84 14.31 -13.83
C PRO A 316 -2.48 13.77 -14.28
N GLU A 317 -1.38 14.24 -13.69
CA GLU A 317 -0.02 13.87 -14.08
C GLU A 317 0.43 12.52 -13.52
N ILE A 318 -0.25 11.98 -12.49
CA ILE A 318 0.16 10.70 -11.94
C ILE A 318 -0.13 9.56 -12.93
N CYS A 319 0.88 8.77 -13.24
CA CYS A 319 0.73 7.59 -14.08
C CYS A 319 0.39 6.38 -13.24
N LEU A 320 -0.83 5.85 -13.40
CA LEU A 320 -1.32 4.68 -12.70
C LEU A 320 -1.33 3.46 -13.61
N TRP A 321 -1.16 2.29 -13.00
CA TRP A 321 -1.36 1.00 -13.65
C TRP A 321 -2.12 0.07 -12.74
N ALA A 322 -2.91 -0.83 -13.34
CA ALA A 322 -3.67 -1.82 -12.62
C ALA A 322 -3.69 -3.12 -13.41
N GLU A 323 -3.66 -4.24 -12.68
CA GLU A 323 -3.75 -5.59 -13.22
C GLU A 323 -4.96 -6.30 -12.61
N GLY A 324 -5.54 -7.23 -13.33
CA GLY A 324 -6.71 -7.94 -12.82
C GLY A 324 -6.95 -9.26 -13.50
N ASP A 325 -7.81 -10.07 -12.88
CA ASP A 325 -8.16 -11.39 -13.36
C ASP A 325 -9.60 -11.77 -13.02
N ILE A 326 -10.10 -12.79 -13.71
CA ILE A 326 -11.44 -13.37 -13.54
C ILE A 326 -11.28 -14.81 -13.09
N ALA A 327 -11.99 -15.19 -12.04
CA ALA A 327 -11.93 -16.57 -11.56
C ALA A 327 -13.22 -17.00 -10.83
N ASP A 328 -13.31 -18.29 -10.49
CA ASP A 328 -14.39 -18.81 -9.66
C ASP A 328 -14.21 -18.50 -8.17
N SER A 329 -12.98 -18.21 -7.76
CA SER A 329 -12.66 -17.84 -6.39
C SER A 329 -11.58 -16.74 -6.33
N TYR A 330 -11.60 -15.99 -5.22
CA TYR A 330 -10.60 -14.96 -4.97
C TYR A 330 -9.16 -15.48 -5.00
N GLY A 331 -8.94 -16.70 -4.53
CA GLY A 331 -7.61 -17.29 -4.55
C GLY A 331 -7.14 -17.75 -5.93
N GLN A 332 -8.05 -17.97 -6.88
CA GLN A 332 -7.69 -18.32 -8.26
C GLN A 332 -7.39 -17.09 -9.10
N ALA A 333 -7.99 -15.94 -8.78
CA ALA A 333 -7.76 -14.67 -9.47
C ALA A 333 -6.41 -14.01 -9.13
N LYS A 334 -5.61 -14.63 -8.25
CA LYS A 334 -4.32 -14.06 -7.80
C LYS A 334 -3.31 -15.12 -7.38
#